data_c6dc30998907113bcc0afe7c62e02187
#
_entry.id   c6dc30998907113bcc0afe7c62e02187
#
_cell.length_a   1.000
_cell.length_b   1.000
_cell.length_c   1.000
_cell.angle_alpha   90.00
_cell.angle_beta   90.00
_cell.angle_gamma   90.00
#
_symmetry.space_group_name_H-M   'P 1'
#
loop_
_entity.id
_entity.type
_entity.pdbx_description
1 polymer ?
#
loop_
_entity_poly.entity_id
_entity_poly.type
_entity_poly.pdbx_seq_one_letter_code
_entity_poly.pdbx_strand_id
1 'polypeptide(L)'
;MEKKTTVLMILDGFGLNDKAEGNAVKLAKTPVLDGLMQKYPFVEGYASGLDVGLPAGQMGNSEVGHLNMGAGRVVYQELTRITKAIEDGDFFENPTLLEAVEHCKKNNSALHLYGLLSDGGVHSHNTHLYACLLYTSPSPRDGA
;
A
#
# COMPACT_ATOMS: atom_id res chain seq x y z
N MET A 1 -26.13 -27.69 -15.26
CA MET A 1 -24.83 -27.70 -14.56
C MET A 1 -25.10 -27.87 -13.08
N GLU A 2 -24.51 -28.88 -12.47
CA GLU A 2 -24.60 -29.10 -11.03
C GLU A 2 -23.82 -27.97 -10.33
N LYS A 3 -24.47 -27.25 -9.41
CA LYS A 3 -23.83 -26.17 -8.66
C LYS A 3 -22.88 -26.79 -7.63
N LYS A 4 -21.57 -26.56 -7.80
CA LYS A 4 -20.56 -26.95 -6.81
C LYS A 4 -20.40 -25.82 -5.81
N THR A 5 -20.58 -26.15 -4.52
CA THR A 5 -20.36 -25.17 -3.43
C THR A 5 -18.86 -25.01 -3.20
N THR A 6 -18.39 -23.76 -3.20
CA THR A 6 -17.04 -23.38 -2.81
C THR A 6 -17.10 -22.65 -1.49
N VAL A 7 -16.22 -23.01 -0.55
CA VAL A 7 -16.11 -22.35 0.76
C VAL A 7 -14.74 -21.71 0.84
N LEU A 8 -14.69 -20.41 1.10
CA LEU A 8 -13.48 -19.70 1.47
C LEU A 8 -13.51 -19.47 2.98
N MET A 9 -12.52 -20.05 3.69
CA MET A 9 -12.37 -19.87 5.13
C MET A 9 -11.13 -19.01 5.39
N ILE A 10 -11.33 -17.86 6.02
CA ILE A 10 -10.26 -16.93 6.38
C ILE A 10 -10.03 -17.03 7.89
N LEU A 11 -8.83 -17.47 8.28
CA LEU A 11 -8.40 -17.50 9.67
C LEU A 11 -7.59 -16.23 9.94
N ASP A 12 -8.31 -15.14 10.18
CA ASP A 12 -7.72 -13.83 10.37
C ASP A 12 -6.81 -13.80 11.61
N GLY A 13 -5.60 -13.26 11.47
CA GLY A 13 -4.58 -13.28 12.50
C GLY A 13 -3.79 -14.59 12.62
N PHE A 14 -4.10 -15.61 11.79
CA PHE A 14 -3.32 -16.85 11.75
C PHE A 14 -2.02 -16.62 10.99
N GLY A 15 -0.89 -16.52 11.73
CA GLY A 15 0.44 -16.35 11.16
C GLY A 15 1.30 -17.60 11.32
N LEU A 16 2.24 -17.78 10.41
CA LEU A 16 3.23 -18.85 10.45
C LEU A 16 4.52 -18.35 11.12
N ASN A 17 4.92 -19.01 12.19
CA ASN A 17 6.17 -18.75 12.90
C ASN A 17 6.66 -20.03 13.57
N ASP A 18 7.93 -20.37 13.39
CA ASP A 18 8.52 -21.56 13.97
C ASP A 18 8.77 -21.49 15.48
N LYS A 19 8.84 -20.26 16.05
CA LYS A 19 9.01 -20.06 17.48
C LYS A 19 7.74 -20.45 18.21
N ALA A 20 7.87 -21.26 19.25
CA ALA A 20 6.75 -21.68 20.09
C ALA A 20 6.43 -20.67 21.20
N GLU A 21 7.42 -19.90 21.66
CA GLU A 21 7.22 -18.91 22.73
C GLU A 21 6.25 -17.80 22.28
N GLY A 22 5.17 -17.64 23.06
CA GLY A 22 4.13 -16.66 22.76
C GLY A 22 3.28 -16.96 21.52
N ASN A 23 3.41 -18.13 20.91
CA ASN A 23 2.76 -18.51 19.67
C ASN A 23 1.65 -19.55 19.90
N ALA A 24 0.43 -19.06 20.07
CA ALA A 24 -0.75 -19.90 20.31
C ALA A 24 -1.04 -20.83 19.10
N VAL A 25 -0.79 -20.41 17.88
CA VAL A 25 -0.96 -21.21 16.66
C VAL A 25 -0.05 -22.42 16.70
N LYS A 26 1.24 -22.23 17.00
CA LYS A 26 2.24 -23.31 17.07
C LYS A 26 2.00 -24.28 18.23
N LEU A 27 1.44 -23.77 19.34
CA LEU A 27 1.18 -24.58 20.56
C LEU A 27 -0.16 -25.30 20.50
N ALA A 28 -1.09 -24.88 19.64
CA ALA A 28 -2.40 -25.51 19.52
C ALA A 28 -2.31 -26.90 18.90
N LYS A 29 -3.22 -27.78 19.30
CA LYS A 29 -3.40 -29.09 18.67
C LYS A 29 -4.33 -28.93 17.46
N THR A 30 -3.78 -28.88 16.27
CA THR A 30 -4.49 -28.60 15.02
C THR A 30 -4.38 -29.75 13.99
N PRO A 31 -4.71 -31.01 14.36
CA PRO A 31 -4.42 -32.18 13.50
C PRO A 31 -5.13 -32.10 12.13
N VAL A 32 -6.26 -31.42 12.02
CA VAL A 32 -6.97 -31.25 10.75
C VAL A 32 -6.24 -30.24 9.87
N LEU A 33 -5.87 -29.06 10.39
CA LEU A 33 -5.13 -28.04 9.63
C LEU A 33 -3.76 -28.57 9.21
N ASP A 34 -3.04 -29.23 10.13
CA ASP A 34 -1.74 -29.84 9.87
C ASP A 34 -1.84 -30.87 8.74
N GLY A 35 -2.87 -31.72 8.79
CA GLY A 35 -3.15 -32.71 7.75
C GLY A 35 -3.51 -32.08 6.40
N LEU A 36 -4.26 -30.98 6.38
CA LEU A 36 -4.60 -30.27 5.16
C LEU A 36 -3.37 -29.64 4.51
N MET A 37 -2.51 -28.99 5.30
CA MET A 37 -1.26 -28.38 4.82
C MET A 37 -0.29 -29.41 4.22
N GLN A 38 -0.29 -30.66 4.73
CA GLN A 38 0.55 -31.75 4.22
C GLN A 38 -0.04 -32.38 2.96
N LYS A 39 -1.36 -32.50 2.87
CA LYS A 39 -2.04 -33.28 1.84
C LYS A 39 -2.39 -32.49 0.60
N TYR A 40 -2.65 -31.20 0.72
CA TYR A 40 -3.14 -30.35 -0.35
C TYR A 40 -2.10 -29.27 -0.71
N PRO A 41 -2.22 -28.64 -1.89
CA PRO A 41 -1.35 -27.53 -2.25
C PRO A 41 -1.36 -26.43 -1.17
N PHE A 42 -0.20 -26.05 -0.72
CA PHE A 42 0.03 -25.03 0.30
C PHE A 42 1.03 -24.01 -0.21
N VAL A 43 0.78 -22.74 0.05
CA VAL A 43 1.68 -21.63 -0.29
C VAL A 43 1.66 -20.62 0.83
N GLU A 44 2.81 -20.09 1.16
CA GLU A 44 2.94 -18.96 2.08
C GLU A 44 2.74 -17.66 1.34
N GLY A 45 2.02 -16.71 1.96
CA GLY A 45 1.79 -15.37 1.46
C GLY A 45 2.29 -14.32 2.45
N TYR A 46 2.70 -13.19 1.93
CA TYR A 46 3.05 -12.02 2.74
C TYR A 46 1.78 -11.25 3.14
N ALA A 47 1.76 -10.72 4.37
CA ALA A 47 0.62 -10.00 4.92
C ALA A 47 0.99 -8.61 5.45
N SER A 48 2.11 -8.02 5.02
CA SER A 48 2.63 -6.74 5.48
C SER A 48 3.33 -5.95 4.38
N GLY A 49 3.53 -4.68 4.60
CA GLY A 49 4.30 -3.80 3.73
C GLY A 49 3.76 -3.71 2.30
N LEU A 50 4.66 -3.57 1.34
CA LEU A 50 4.31 -3.36 -0.07
C LEU A 50 3.52 -4.53 -0.68
N ASP A 51 3.70 -5.75 -0.20
CA ASP A 51 2.99 -6.93 -0.67
C ASP A 51 1.48 -6.87 -0.45
N VAL A 52 1.04 -6.00 0.47
CA VAL A 52 -0.38 -5.74 0.74
C VAL A 52 -0.78 -4.28 0.48
N GLY A 53 0.08 -3.50 -0.18
CA GLY A 53 -0.21 -2.12 -0.56
C GLY A 53 0.01 -1.09 0.54
N LEU A 54 0.71 -1.45 1.61
CA LEU A 54 1.12 -0.55 2.70
C LEU A 54 2.57 -0.07 2.49
N PRO A 55 3.00 1.00 3.17
CA PRO A 55 4.41 1.39 3.19
C PRO A 55 5.33 0.23 3.62
N ALA A 56 6.57 0.24 3.12
CA ALA A 56 7.57 -0.76 3.48
C ALA A 56 7.76 -0.85 5.00
N GLY A 57 7.80 -2.08 5.54
CA GLY A 57 7.96 -2.34 6.96
C GLY A 57 6.71 -2.10 7.82
N GLN A 58 5.62 -1.63 7.26
CA GLN A 58 4.37 -1.46 8.00
C GLN A 58 3.67 -2.81 8.19
N MET A 59 3.26 -3.10 9.42
CA MET A 59 2.49 -4.29 9.75
C MET A 59 1.13 -4.27 9.02
N GLY A 60 0.74 -5.41 8.46
CA GLY A 60 -0.56 -5.58 7.83
C GLY A 60 -1.72 -5.51 8.83
N ASN A 61 -2.92 -5.42 8.29
CA ASN A 61 -4.16 -5.46 9.05
C ASN A 61 -5.26 -6.18 8.26
N SER A 62 -6.35 -6.49 8.94
CA SER A 62 -7.48 -7.22 8.35
C SER A 62 -8.10 -6.49 7.16
N GLU A 63 -8.22 -5.16 7.22
CA GLU A 63 -8.84 -4.34 6.18
C GLU A 63 -8.11 -4.47 4.85
N VAL A 64 -6.80 -4.21 4.83
CA VAL A 64 -6.01 -4.32 3.60
C VAL A 64 -5.90 -5.76 3.10
N GLY A 65 -5.81 -6.75 4.02
CA GLY A 65 -5.76 -8.17 3.65
C GLY A 65 -7.04 -8.62 2.94
N HIS A 66 -8.20 -8.34 3.50
CA HIS A 66 -9.48 -8.66 2.89
C HIS A 66 -9.72 -7.91 1.58
N LEU A 67 -9.32 -6.63 1.53
CA LEU A 67 -9.40 -5.84 0.29
C LEU A 67 -8.60 -6.47 -0.85
N ASN A 68 -7.36 -6.89 -0.59
CA ASN A 68 -6.51 -7.53 -1.58
C ASN A 68 -7.07 -8.89 -2.04
N MET A 69 -7.56 -9.70 -1.10
CA MET A 69 -8.22 -10.98 -1.43
C MET A 69 -9.48 -10.75 -2.29
N GLY A 70 -10.31 -9.78 -1.94
CA GLY A 70 -11.51 -9.45 -2.70
C GLY A 70 -11.22 -8.88 -4.08
N ALA A 71 -10.17 -8.09 -4.22
CA ALA A 71 -9.73 -7.50 -5.48
C ALA A 71 -8.96 -8.49 -6.38
N GLY A 72 -8.44 -9.59 -5.82
CA GLY A 72 -7.54 -10.51 -6.53
C GLY A 72 -6.21 -9.91 -6.96
N ARG A 73 -5.80 -8.83 -6.34
CA ARG A 73 -4.54 -8.10 -6.62
C ARG A 73 -4.13 -7.25 -5.45
N VAL A 74 -2.89 -6.79 -5.43
CA VAL A 74 -2.44 -5.77 -4.46
C VAL A 74 -3.13 -4.44 -4.76
N VAL A 75 -3.77 -3.87 -3.73
CA VAL A 75 -4.39 -2.54 -3.78
C VAL A 75 -3.55 -1.60 -2.92
N TYR A 76 -2.79 -0.74 -3.57
CA TYR A 76 -1.99 0.25 -2.86
C TYR A 76 -2.88 1.25 -2.12
N GLN A 77 -2.62 1.42 -0.82
CA GLN A 77 -3.24 2.47 -0.02
C GLN A 77 -2.77 3.85 -0.49
N GLU A 78 -3.57 4.88 -0.24
CA GLU A 78 -3.34 6.22 -0.81
C GLU A 78 -1.92 6.75 -0.57
N LEU A 79 -1.38 6.62 0.65
CA LEU A 79 -0.03 7.06 0.97
C LEU A 79 1.01 6.33 0.09
N THR A 80 0.92 5.00 0.01
CA THR A 80 1.82 4.17 -0.78
C THR A 80 1.67 4.46 -2.28
N ARG A 81 0.43 4.66 -2.75
CA ARG A 81 0.13 4.99 -4.14
C ARG A 81 0.77 6.31 -4.56
N ILE A 82 0.69 7.34 -3.71
CA ILE A 82 1.31 8.64 -3.98
C ILE A 82 2.84 8.51 -3.96
N THR A 83 3.39 7.86 -2.95
CA THR A 83 4.85 7.61 -2.86
C THR A 83 5.36 6.91 -4.12
N LYS A 84 4.67 5.84 -4.53
CA LYS A 84 5.04 5.08 -5.73
C LYS A 84 4.93 5.94 -6.99
N ALA A 85 3.89 6.74 -7.15
CA ALA A 85 3.75 7.64 -8.30
C ALA A 85 4.89 8.69 -8.37
N ILE A 86 5.40 9.14 -7.22
CA ILE A 86 6.56 10.03 -7.16
C ILE A 86 7.83 9.29 -7.59
N GLU A 87 8.05 8.07 -7.09
CA GLU A 87 9.21 7.24 -7.43
C GLU A 87 9.24 6.85 -8.91
N ASP A 88 8.08 6.48 -9.47
CA ASP A 88 7.93 6.08 -10.86
C ASP A 88 7.95 7.31 -11.83
N GLY A 89 7.76 8.53 -11.31
CA GLY A 89 7.70 9.77 -12.09
C GLY A 89 6.29 10.19 -12.53
N ASP A 90 5.30 9.31 -12.47
CA ASP A 90 3.91 9.55 -12.89
C ASP A 90 3.26 10.73 -12.16
N PHE A 91 3.69 10.96 -10.91
CA PHE A 91 3.21 12.10 -10.11
C PHE A 91 3.45 13.43 -10.83
N PHE A 92 4.59 13.59 -11.49
CA PHE A 92 4.99 14.82 -12.17
C PHE A 92 4.32 15.01 -13.54
N GLU A 93 3.63 13.99 -14.03
CA GLU A 93 2.83 14.03 -15.25
C GLU A 93 1.33 14.16 -14.99
N ASN A 94 0.93 14.36 -13.72
CA ASN A 94 -0.47 14.46 -13.35
C ASN A 94 -1.12 15.70 -13.97
N PRO A 95 -2.10 15.55 -14.88
CA PRO A 95 -2.65 16.67 -15.64
C PRO A 95 -3.36 17.70 -14.75
N THR A 96 -3.98 17.29 -13.67
CA THR A 96 -4.68 18.20 -12.75
C THR A 96 -3.70 19.08 -11.99
N LEU A 97 -2.56 18.53 -11.57
CA LEU A 97 -1.52 19.32 -10.89
C LEU A 97 -0.83 20.28 -11.87
N LEU A 98 -0.55 19.80 -13.08
CA LEU A 98 0.01 20.65 -14.14
C LEU A 98 -0.93 21.81 -14.51
N GLU A 99 -2.23 21.54 -14.65
CA GLU A 99 -3.24 22.57 -14.92
C GLU A 99 -3.28 23.66 -13.82
N ALA A 100 -3.20 23.25 -12.54
CA ALA A 100 -3.17 24.16 -11.42
C ALA A 100 -1.94 25.08 -11.47
N VAL A 101 -0.77 24.56 -11.78
CA VAL A 101 0.47 25.34 -11.93
C VAL A 101 0.38 26.30 -13.11
N GLU A 102 -0.08 25.84 -14.26
CA GLU A 102 -0.26 26.68 -15.45
C GLU A 102 -1.30 27.79 -15.22
N HIS A 103 -2.37 27.50 -14.47
CA HIS A 103 -3.32 28.54 -14.05
C HIS A 103 -2.64 29.64 -13.23
N CYS A 104 -1.81 29.25 -12.27
CA CYS A 104 -1.07 30.21 -11.43
C CYS A 104 -0.09 31.05 -12.26
N LYS A 105 0.66 30.43 -13.17
CA LYS A 105 1.58 31.12 -14.07
C LYS A 105 0.85 32.13 -14.95
N LYS A 106 -0.26 31.71 -15.59
CA LYS A 106 -1.05 32.55 -16.49
C LYS A 106 -1.63 33.80 -15.78
N ASN A 107 -2.04 33.61 -14.52
CA ASN A 107 -2.69 34.69 -13.75
C ASN A 107 -1.73 35.46 -12.82
N ASN A 108 -0.43 35.13 -12.86
CA ASN A 108 0.60 35.65 -11.95
C ASN A 108 0.13 35.58 -10.48
N SER A 109 -0.38 34.38 -10.09
CA SER A 109 -0.94 34.11 -8.77
C SER A 109 -0.14 33.02 -8.04
N ALA A 110 -0.34 32.89 -6.74
CA ALA A 110 0.31 31.89 -5.92
C ALA A 110 -0.46 30.58 -5.89
N LEU A 111 0.27 29.46 -5.86
CA LEU A 111 -0.29 28.15 -5.53
C LEU A 111 -0.17 27.93 -4.01
N HIS A 112 -1.31 27.77 -3.35
CA HIS A 112 -1.37 27.51 -1.92
C HIS A 112 -1.49 25.99 -1.66
N LEU A 113 -0.58 25.46 -0.85
CA LEU A 113 -0.58 24.05 -0.44
C LEU A 113 -1.01 23.94 1.02
N TYR A 114 -2.02 23.14 1.30
CA TYR A 114 -2.53 22.85 2.63
C TYR A 114 -2.37 21.36 2.94
N GLY A 115 -1.89 21.05 4.13
CA GLY A 115 -1.72 19.66 4.54
C GLY A 115 -1.02 19.52 5.88
N LEU A 116 -0.96 18.29 6.35
CA LEU A 116 -0.18 17.92 7.52
C LEU A 116 1.28 17.71 7.11
N LEU A 117 2.19 18.52 7.64
CA LEU A 117 3.62 18.34 7.46
C LEU A 117 4.15 17.35 8.52
N SER A 118 4.40 16.12 8.09
CA SER A 118 4.84 15.04 8.98
C SER A 118 5.78 14.10 8.24
N ASP A 119 6.73 13.53 8.95
CA ASP A 119 7.62 12.45 8.51
C ASP A 119 7.13 11.06 8.98
N GLY A 120 6.00 11.01 9.71
CA GLY A 120 5.49 9.80 10.31
C GLY A 120 4.92 8.76 9.34
N GLY A 121 4.49 9.16 8.15
CA GLY A 121 4.01 8.24 7.10
C GLY A 121 2.72 7.50 7.44
N VAL A 122 1.86 8.08 8.29
CA VAL A 122 0.56 7.50 8.66
C VAL A 122 -0.56 8.19 7.88
N HIS A 123 -0.74 9.50 8.05
CA HIS A 123 -1.75 10.29 7.37
C HIS A 123 -1.16 11.22 6.30
N SER A 124 0.14 11.44 6.34
CA SER A 124 0.90 12.24 5.37
C SER A 124 2.37 11.87 5.42
N HIS A 125 3.11 12.30 4.40
CA HIS A 125 4.58 12.27 4.42
C HIS A 125 5.12 13.54 3.77
N ASN A 126 6.14 14.14 4.38
CA ASN A 126 6.74 15.39 3.91
C ASN A 126 7.33 15.30 2.50
N THR A 127 7.77 14.10 2.07
CA THR A 127 8.25 13.88 0.69
C THR A 127 7.17 14.17 -0.36
N HIS A 128 5.89 13.98 -0.04
CA HIS A 128 4.79 14.33 -0.94
C HIS A 128 4.69 15.84 -1.13
N LEU A 129 4.88 16.62 -0.06
CA LEU A 129 4.95 18.08 -0.15
C LEU A 129 6.16 18.51 -0.99
N TYR A 130 7.33 17.89 -0.78
CA TYR A 130 8.53 18.21 -1.57
C TYR A 130 8.32 17.92 -3.05
N ALA A 131 7.65 16.83 -3.39
CA ALA A 131 7.26 16.54 -4.77
C ALA A 131 6.33 17.60 -5.35
N CYS A 132 5.33 18.09 -4.57
CA CYS A 132 4.49 19.19 -4.99
C CYS A 132 5.29 20.47 -5.27
N LEU A 133 6.29 20.78 -4.44
CA LEU A 133 7.13 21.97 -4.62
C LEU A 133 7.99 21.89 -5.89
N LEU A 134 8.34 20.70 -6.36
CA LEU A 134 9.10 20.54 -7.61
C LEU A 134 8.31 21.00 -8.85
N TYR A 135 6.98 21.00 -8.83
CA TYR A 135 6.17 21.59 -9.91
C TYR A 135 6.36 23.11 -10.04
N THR A 136 6.70 23.77 -8.94
CA THR A 136 6.81 25.23 -8.87
C THR A 136 8.25 25.72 -8.98
N SER A 137 9.21 24.83 -8.87
CA SER A 137 10.63 25.14 -9.02
C SER A 137 11.01 25.18 -10.50
N PRO A 138 11.84 26.12 -10.95
CA PRO A 138 12.45 26.04 -12.27
C PRO A 138 13.22 24.73 -12.35
N SER A 139 12.91 23.92 -13.35
CA SER A 139 13.62 22.66 -13.59
C SER A 139 15.10 22.96 -13.78
N PRO A 140 16.02 22.18 -13.21
CA PRO A 140 17.43 22.27 -13.55
C PRO A 140 17.72 22.07 -15.04
N ARG A 141 16.73 21.60 -15.80
CA ARG A 141 16.79 21.42 -17.26
C ARG A 141 16.46 22.70 -18.04
N ASP A 142 15.77 23.66 -17.41
CA ASP A 142 15.34 24.90 -18.08
C ASP A 142 16.42 25.99 -18.05
N GLY A 143 17.56 25.72 -17.40
CA GLY A 143 18.71 26.62 -17.26
C GLY A 143 19.99 26.19 -17.99
N ALA A 144 19.90 25.19 -18.86
CA ALA A 144 21.06 24.72 -19.63
C ALA A 144 20.94 25.09 -21.10
#